data_a056b770cd519014c7ac639ec4ed8001
#
_entry.id   a056b770cd519014c7ac639ec4ed8001
#
_cell.length_a   1.000
_cell.length_b   1.000
_cell.length_c   1.000
_cell.angle_alpha   90.00
_cell.angle_beta   90.00
_cell.angle_gamma   90.00
#
_symmetry.space_group_name_H-M   'P 1'
#
loop_
_entity.id
_entity.type
_entity.pdbx_description
1 polymer ?
#
loop_
_entity_poly.entity_id
_entity_poly.type
_entity_poly.pdbx_seq_one_letter_code
_entity_poly.pdbx_strand_id
1 'polypeptide(L)'
;MLLIRIEALNGYKGVAVMSALLSATAGAADLQVQVRVDVLRGCQLVGQQREAGIEQLGTLDFGSAARLDDPAGPLSAALPGSRQPRLECNPDTPYQMRIDGGLHGGVGEVRYLASDTRAGKPIPYRLYQDPARRIPLPVNVPVSGRVPDSGTVDLPLYGRIEPLAQIPRAGGYSDVLKVTLTW
;
A
#
# COMPACT_ATOMS: atom_id res chain seq x y z
N MET A 1 -38.12 -13.71 -49.32
CA MET A 1 -39.06 -14.50 -50.10
C MET A 1 -39.78 -13.53 -51.03
N LEU A 2 -39.25 -13.39 -52.25
CA LEU A 2 -39.78 -12.47 -53.27
C LEU A 2 -40.32 -13.35 -54.41
N LEU A 3 -41.64 -13.44 -54.50
CA LEU A 3 -42.35 -14.14 -55.54
C LEU A 3 -42.47 -13.22 -56.75
N ILE A 4 -41.79 -13.54 -57.85
CA ILE A 4 -42.00 -12.92 -59.14
C ILE A 4 -42.94 -13.80 -59.92
N ARG A 5 -44.14 -13.26 -60.23
CA ARG A 5 -45.16 -13.88 -61.09
C ARG A 5 -44.81 -13.57 -62.51
N ILE A 6 -44.61 -14.55 -63.35
CA ILE A 6 -44.43 -14.39 -64.78
C ILE A 6 -45.71 -14.86 -65.49
N GLU A 7 -46.42 -13.98 -66.15
CA GLU A 7 -47.54 -14.33 -67.03
C GLU A 7 -47.03 -14.85 -68.37
N ALA A 8 -47.63 -15.94 -68.82
CA ALA A 8 -47.31 -16.56 -70.07
C ALA A 8 -48.06 -15.89 -71.23
N LEU A 9 -47.30 -15.39 -72.23
CA LEU A 9 -47.86 -15.11 -73.55
C LEU A 9 -47.43 -16.17 -74.52
N ASN A 10 -48.44 -16.75 -75.13
CA ASN A 10 -48.39 -17.82 -76.13
C ASN A 10 -47.81 -17.31 -77.46
N GLY A 11 -46.85 -18.05 -78.09
CA GLY A 11 -46.48 -17.74 -79.46
C GLY A 11 -45.09 -18.23 -79.85
N TYR A 12 -44.98 -19.46 -80.29
CA TYR A 12 -44.06 -20.05 -81.30
C TYR A 12 -42.57 -19.75 -81.39
N LYS A 13 -41.83 -20.81 -81.36
CA LYS A 13 -40.48 -21.08 -81.88
C LYS A 13 -39.40 -21.19 -80.79
N GLY A 14 -38.86 -22.41 -80.80
CA GLY A 14 -37.78 -22.90 -79.98
C GLY A 14 -36.69 -21.90 -79.64
N VAL A 15 -36.63 -21.56 -78.40
CA VAL A 15 -35.47 -20.93 -77.79
C VAL A 15 -35.09 -21.78 -76.61
N ALA A 16 -33.87 -22.32 -76.72
CA ALA A 16 -33.27 -23.02 -75.56
C ALA A 16 -33.12 -22.02 -74.42
N VAL A 17 -33.88 -22.19 -73.38
CA VAL A 17 -33.71 -21.40 -72.14
C VAL A 17 -32.55 -22.00 -71.42
N MET A 18 -31.41 -21.34 -71.58
CA MET A 18 -30.21 -21.55 -70.79
C MET A 18 -30.45 -20.99 -69.40
N SER A 19 -30.82 -21.87 -68.47
CA SER A 19 -31.00 -21.45 -67.02
C SER A 19 -29.66 -21.09 -66.44
N ALA A 20 -29.40 -19.80 -66.36
CA ALA A 20 -28.26 -19.27 -65.60
C ALA A 20 -28.58 -19.44 -64.10
N LEU A 21 -27.94 -20.43 -63.48
CA LEU A 21 -27.88 -20.55 -62.02
C LEU A 21 -27.05 -19.39 -61.48
N LEU A 22 -27.72 -18.35 -60.99
CA LEU A 22 -27.06 -17.35 -60.17
C LEU A 22 -26.67 -18.00 -58.83
N SER A 23 -25.39 -18.38 -58.73
CA SER A 23 -24.80 -18.76 -57.44
C SER A 23 -24.68 -17.50 -56.58
N ALA A 24 -25.57 -17.34 -55.61
CA ALA A 24 -25.42 -16.32 -54.59
C ALA A 24 -24.21 -16.68 -53.73
N THR A 25 -23.11 -16.04 -53.91
CA THR A 25 -21.95 -16.15 -52.99
C THR A 25 -22.33 -15.52 -51.66
N ALA A 26 -22.47 -16.36 -50.65
CA ALA A 26 -22.56 -15.84 -49.24
C ALA A 26 -21.24 -15.16 -48.88
N GLY A 27 -21.24 -13.86 -48.83
CA GLY A 27 -20.09 -13.08 -48.35
C GLY A 27 -20.01 -13.19 -46.82
N ALA A 28 -18.90 -13.70 -46.31
CA ALA A 28 -18.55 -13.57 -44.91
C ALA A 28 -17.75 -12.28 -44.72
N ALA A 29 -18.08 -11.47 -43.73
CA ALA A 29 -17.32 -10.30 -43.34
C ALA A 29 -16.69 -10.54 -41.98
N ASP A 30 -15.37 -10.50 -41.91
CA ASP A 30 -14.62 -10.50 -40.64
C ASP A 30 -14.56 -9.09 -40.09
N LEU A 31 -15.12 -8.87 -38.90
CA LEU A 31 -15.09 -7.59 -38.19
C LEU A 31 -14.11 -7.69 -37.04
N GLN A 32 -13.20 -6.73 -36.93
CA GLN A 32 -12.24 -6.63 -35.83
C GLN A 32 -12.72 -5.60 -34.82
N VAL A 33 -12.67 -5.97 -33.55
CA VAL A 33 -12.91 -5.07 -32.42
C VAL A 33 -11.59 -4.92 -31.65
N GLN A 34 -11.10 -3.70 -31.54
CA GLN A 34 -9.94 -3.39 -30.72
C GLN A 34 -10.41 -3.15 -29.28
N VAL A 35 -9.90 -3.96 -28.32
CA VAL A 35 -10.14 -3.78 -26.89
C VAL A 35 -8.86 -3.20 -26.28
N ARG A 36 -9.01 -2.11 -25.53
CA ARG A 36 -7.88 -1.42 -24.89
C ARG A 36 -8.24 -1.06 -23.45
N VAL A 37 -7.26 -1.19 -22.54
CA VAL A 37 -7.28 -0.68 -21.19
C VAL A 37 -5.91 -0.08 -20.87
N ASP A 38 -5.90 1.07 -20.23
CA ASP A 38 -4.68 1.70 -19.73
C ASP A 38 -4.69 1.54 -18.20
N VAL A 39 -3.71 0.80 -17.66
CA VAL A 39 -3.53 0.62 -16.22
C VAL A 39 -2.55 1.67 -15.72
N LEU A 40 -3.03 2.58 -14.89
CA LEU A 40 -2.20 3.62 -14.27
C LEU A 40 -1.59 3.09 -12.96
N ARG A 41 -0.40 3.58 -12.63
CA ARG A 41 0.22 3.29 -11.33
C ARG A 41 -0.58 3.95 -10.22
N GLY A 42 -0.85 3.20 -9.17
CA GLY A 42 -1.58 3.70 -8.01
C GLY A 42 -1.25 2.90 -6.77
N CYS A 43 -1.36 3.56 -5.62
CA CYS A 43 -1.19 2.96 -4.30
C CYS A 43 -2.35 3.34 -3.38
N GLN A 44 -2.62 2.44 -2.44
CA GLN A 44 -3.46 2.74 -1.29
C GLN A 44 -2.81 2.21 -0.01
N LEU A 45 -2.98 2.94 1.07
CA LEU A 45 -2.58 2.49 2.39
C LEU A 45 -3.75 1.73 3.01
N VAL A 46 -3.51 0.52 3.52
CA VAL A 46 -4.51 -0.32 4.18
C VAL A 46 -4.05 -0.68 5.59
N GLY A 47 -5.00 -1.03 6.47
CA GLY A 47 -4.72 -1.38 7.85
C GLY A 47 -4.57 -0.17 8.79
N GLN A 48 -4.75 1.07 8.30
CA GLN A 48 -4.79 2.26 9.15
C GLN A 48 -6.11 2.37 9.91
N GLN A 49 -6.06 3.05 11.05
CA GLN A 49 -7.23 3.50 11.78
C GLN A 49 -7.47 4.98 11.49
N ARG A 50 -8.72 5.38 11.35
CA ARG A 50 -9.07 6.79 11.24
C ARG A 50 -9.74 7.23 12.55
N GLU A 51 -9.10 8.10 13.27
CA GLU A 51 -9.62 8.70 14.49
C GLU A 51 -9.63 10.22 14.35
N ALA A 52 -10.76 10.85 14.61
CA ALA A 52 -10.96 12.31 14.47
C ALA A 52 -10.48 12.90 13.12
N GLY A 53 -10.57 12.13 12.03
CA GLY A 53 -10.14 12.56 10.69
C GLY A 53 -8.65 12.44 10.41
N ILE A 54 -7.85 11.97 11.36
CA ILE A 54 -6.42 11.70 11.20
C ILE A 54 -6.22 10.21 10.95
N GLU A 55 -5.44 9.88 9.95
CA GLU A 55 -5.03 8.49 9.70
C GLU A 55 -3.93 8.08 10.66
N GLN A 56 -4.20 7.06 11.47
CA GLN A 56 -3.25 6.50 12.44
C GLN A 56 -2.75 5.15 11.96
N LEU A 57 -1.43 4.98 11.91
CA LEU A 57 -0.80 3.69 11.60
C LEU A 57 -0.90 2.70 12.76
N GLY A 58 -1.05 3.19 13.99
CA GLY A 58 -1.19 2.40 15.20
C GLY A 58 -0.36 2.94 16.36
N THR A 59 -0.35 2.20 17.47
CA THR A 59 0.41 2.54 18.66
C THR A 59 1.55 1.54 18.86
N LEU A 60 2.75 2.07 19.06
CA LEU A 60 3.92 1.31 19.47
C LEU A 60 4.00 1.36 20.98
N ASP A 61 3.51 0.32 21.65
CA ASP A 61 3.40 0.26 23.10
C ASP A 61 4.58 -0.52 23.71
N PHE A 62 5.36 0.16 24.55
CA PHE A 62 6.44 -0.46 25.31
C PHE A 62 5.95 -1.13 26.61
N GLY A 63 4.66 -1.05 26.90
CA GLY A 63 4.07 -1.60 28.12
C GLY A 63 4.42 -0.80 29.36
N SER A 64 4.41 -1.49 30.49
CA SER A 64 4.73 -0.92 31.82
C SER A 64 5.99 -1.56 32.38
N ALA A 65 6.89 -0.74 32.92
CA ALA A 65 8.11 -1.20 33.57
C ALA A 65 8.30 -0.48 34.89
N ALA A 66 8.66 -1.22 35.91
CA ALA A 66 8.99 -0.64 37.22
C ALA A 66 10.36 0.07 37.21
N ARG A 67 11.27 -0.36 36.32
CA ARG A 67 12.61 0.18 36.18
C ARG A 67 13.01 0.17 34.71
N LEU A 68 13.84 1.13 34.32
CA LEU A 68 14.41 1.24 32.95
C LEU A 68 15.94 1.32 32.99
N ASP A 69 16.56 0.94 34.09
CA ASP A 69 18.02 0.88 34.25
C ASP A 69 18.56 -0.54 34.02
N ASP A 70 19.85 -0.64 33.87
CA ASP A 70 20.54 -1.93 33.93
C ASP A 70 20.49 -2.44 35.40
N PRO A 71 20.04 -3.68 35.72
CA PRO A 71 19.97 -4.86 34.86
C PRO A 71 18.58 -5.20 34.29
N ALA A 72 17.59 -4.31 34.32
CA ALA A 72 16.26 -4.61 33.77
C ALA A 72 16.28 -5.01 32.29
N GLY A 73 17.33 -4.62 31.58
CA GLY A 73 17.47 -4.87 30.15
C GLY A 73 16.65 -3.90 29.29
N PRO A 74 16.75 -3.98 27.96
CA PRO A 74 16.04 -3.10 27.06
C PRO A 74 14.57 -3.43 26.97
N LEU A 75 13.70 -2.40 26.93
CA LEU A 75 12.32 -2.57 26.55
C LEU A 75 12.16 -2.58 25.04
N SER A 76 11.27 -3.43 24.56
CA SER A 76 11.02 -3.63 23.15
C SER A 76 9.55 -3.55 22.83
N ALA A 77 9.21 -2.92 21.72
CA ALA A 77 7.86 -2.82 21.23
C ALA A 77 7.79 -3.14 19.73
N ALA A 78 6.62 -3.50 19.24
CA ALA A 78 6.33 -3.67 17.83
C ALA A 78 4.91 -3.19 17.55
N LEU A 79 4.66 -2.66 16.35
CA LEU A 79 3.28 -2.46 15.91
C LEU A 79 2.58 -3.83 15.85
N PRO A 80 1.34 -3.94 16.35
CA PRO A 80 0.62 -5.22 16.38
C PRO A 80 0.44 -5.80 14.98
N GLY A 81 0.85 -7.06 14.79
CA GLY A 81 0.86 -7.72 13.48
C GLY A 81 -0.52 -7.91 12.82
N SER A 82 -1.61 -7.98 13.59
CA SER A 82 -2.97 -8.15 13.06
C SER A 82 -3.56 -6.90 12.38
N ARG A 83 -2.91 -5.75 12.56
CA ARG A 83 -3.31 -4.46 11.98
C ARG A 83 -2.08 -3.69 11.49
N GLN A 84 -1.06 -4.41 11.05
CA GLN A 84 0.13 -3.77 10.52
C GLN A 84 -0.24 -2.98 9.27
N PRO A 85 0.09 -1.69 9.19
CA PRO A 85 -0.16 -0.90 7.99
C PRO A 85 0.66 -1.46 6.84
N ARG A 86 0.05 -1.53 5.69
CA ARG A 86 0.69 -1.97 4.46
C ARG A 86 0.28 -1.11 3.28
N LEU A 87 1.17 -1.01 2.34
CA LEU A 87 0.96 -0.31 1.09
C LEU A 87 0.57 -1.33 0.03
N GLU A 88 -0.59 -1.15 -0.62
CA GLU A 88 -1.05 -1.94 -1.75
C GLU A 88 -0.96 -1.10 -3.01
N CYS A 89 -0.17 -1.54 -3.99
CA CYS A 89 0.13 -0.81 -5.22
C CYS A 89 0.20 -1.74 -6.42
N ASN A 90 0.25 -1.14 -7.61
CA ASN A 90 0.72 -1.88 -8.78
C ASN A 90 2.18 -2.33 -8.56
N PRO A 91 2.54 -3.55 -9.03
CA PRO A 91 3.93 -4.03 -8.96
C PRO A 91 4.92 -3.03 -9.57
N ASP A 92 6.17 -3.10 -9.11
CA ASP A 92 7.28 -2.24 -9.55
C ASP A 92 7.07 -0.72 -9.31
N THR A 93 6.06 -0.32 -8.54
CA THR A 93 5.87 1.08 -8.14
C THR A 93 6.95 1.46 -7.13
N PRO A 94 7.74 2.53 -7.35
CA PRO A 94 8.69 3.00 -6.35
C PRO A 94 7.94 3.65 -5.19
N TYR A 95 8.46 3.45 -3.98
CA TYR A 95 7.92 4.12 -2.80
C TYR A 95 9.04 4.59 -1.88
N GLN A 96 8.72 5.55 -1.03
CA GLN A 96 9.59 6.02 0.06
C GLN A 96 8.77 6.19 1.34
N MET A 97 9.34 5.77 2.46
CA MET A 97 8.82 6.00 3.80
C MET A 97 9.80 6.85 4.59
N ARG A 98 9.33 7.87 5.28
CA ARG A 98 10.12 8.73 6.16
C ARG A 98 9.38 8.93 7.48
N ILE A 99 10.09 8.85 8.60
CA ILE A 99 9.55 9.06 9.94
C ILE A 99 10.29 10.24 10.56
N ASP A 100 9.55 11.20 11.08
CA ASP A 100 10.12 12.40 11.71
C ASP A 100 10.75 12.12 13.09
N GLY A 101 11.15 13.19 13.76
CA GLY A 101 11.75 13.15 15.09
C GLY A 101 10.78 13.11 16.26
N GLY A 102 9.45 13.07 15.97
CA GLY A 102 8.42 13.16 16.99
C GLY A 102 8.18 14.56 17.52
N LEU A 103 7.23 14.68 18.43
CA LEU A 103 6.88 15.96 19.08
C LEU A 103 7.99 16.49 19.98
N HIS A 104 8.93 15.63 20.39
CA HIS A 104 9.94 15.97 21.40
C HIS A 104 11.36 16.08 20.83
N GLY A 105 11.49 16.19 19.48
CA GLY A 105 12.72 16.63 18.81
C GLY A 105 13.82 15.58 18.72
N GLY A 106 13.60 14.50 17.97
CA GLY A 106 14.61 13.47 17.70
C GLY A 106 15.74 13.94 16.77
N VAL A 107 16.94 13.37 16.95
CA VAL A 107 18.12 13.60 16.12
C VAL A 107 18.86 12.29 15.84
N GLY A 108 19.35 12.10 14.63
CA GLY A 108 20.06 10.88 14.22
C GLY A 108 19.12 9.67 14.30
N GLU A 109 19.41 8.71 15.14
CA GLU A 109 18.57 7.52 15.37
C GLU A 109 17.68 7.62 16.62
N VAL A 110 17.84 8.67 17.41
CA VAL A 110 17.23 8.81 18.74
C VAL A 110 16.02 9.72 18.68
N ARG A 111 14.94 9.28 19.29
CA ARG A 111 13.71 10.05 19.56
C ARG A 111 13.44 10.04 21.06
N TYR A 112 12.48 10.83 21.52
CA TYR A 112 12.25 11.02 22.94
C TYR A 112 10.78 10.91 23.32
N LEU A 113 10.45 10.03 24.29
CA LEU A 113 9.18 10.08 24.98
C LEU A 113 9.26 11.16 26.05
N ALA A 114 8.29 12.04 26.14
CA ALA A 114 8.18 13.00 27.23
C ALA A 114 7.10 12.61 28.24
N SER A 115 7.31 13.04 29.48
CA SER A 115 6.35 12.82 30.56
C SER A 115 5.13 13.71 30.39
N ASP A 116 3.94 13.14 30.59
CA ASP A 116 2.66 13.86 30.55
C ASP A 116 2.61 14.99 31.60
N THR A 117 3.34 14.85 32.72
CA THR A 117 3.42 15.86 33.78
C THR A 117 4.52 16.89 33.58
N ARG A 118 5.31 16.80 32.50
CA ARG A 118 6.49 17.64 32.23
C ARG A 118 7.55 17.65 33.34
N ALA A 119 7.43 16.79 34.33
CA ALA A 119 8.34 16.74 35.49
C ALA A 119 9.47 15.71 35.35
N GLY A 120 9.39 14.84 34.33
CA GLY A 120 10.36 13.79 34.07
C GLY A 120 11.38 14.16 32.98
N LYS A 121 12.59 13.58 33.08
CA LYS A 121 13.52 13.63 31.97
C LYS A 121 12.97 12.81 30.81
N PRO A 122 13.13 13.26 29.55
CA PRO A 122 12.72 12.49 28.38
C PRO A 122 13.41 11.13 28.33
N ILE A 123 12.69 10.11 27.88
CA ILE A 123 13.20 8.74 27.70
C ILE A 123 13.60 8.57 26.23
N PRO A 124 14.88 8.31 25.94
CA PRO A 124 15.34 8.10 24.57
C PRO A 124 14.89 6.73 24.07
N TYR A 125 14.46 6.67 22.80
CA TYR A 125 14.13 5.43 22.12
C TYR A 125 14.59 5.44 20.66
N ARG A 126 14.70 4.25 20.05
CA ARG A 126 15.04 4.08 18.64
C ARG A 126 14.00 3.25 17.94
N LEU A 127 13.90 3.45 16.62
CA LEU A 127 13.02 2.69 15.73
C LEU A 127 13.83 1.87 14.74
N TYR A 128 13.26 0.73 14.33
CA TYR A 128 13.89 -0.24 13.45
C TYR A 128 12.88 -0.82 12.46
N GLN A 129 13.40 -1.29 11.32
CA GLN A 129 12.60 -1.97 10.29
C GLN A 129 12.44 -3.47 10.58
N ASP A 130 13.35 -4.07 11.31
CA ASP A 130 13.42 -5.51 11.52
C ASP A 130 13.14 -5.91 12.98
N PRO A 131 12.59 -7.12 13.21
CA PRO A 131 12.28 -7.58 14.56
C PRO A 131 13.55 -7.83 15.41
N ALA A 132 14.70 -8.07 14.78
CA ALA A 132 15.97 -8.22 15.47
C ALA A 132 16.61 -6.87 15.86
N ARG A 133 16.00 -5.74 15.41
CA ARG A 133 16.43 -4.36 15.71
C ARG A 133 17.87 -4.09 15.31
N ARG A 134 18.23 -4.49 14.09
CA ARG A 134 19.57 -4.27 13.51
C ARG A 134 19.57 -3.22 12.43
N ILE A 135 18.42 -2.95 11.81
CA ILE A 135 18.27 -1.97 10.73
C ILE A 135 17.53 -0.75 11.28
N PRO A 136 18.25 0.31 11.69
CA PRO A 136 17.64 1.48 12.28
C PRO A 136 16.82 2.28 11.26
N LEU A 137 15.86 3.04 11.78
CA LEU A 137 15.07 4.05 11.08
C LEU A 137 15.45 5.44 11.58
N PRO A 138 16.49 6.07 11.00
CA PRO A 138 16.92 7.38 11.45
C PRO A 138 15.86 8.45 11.24
N VAL A 139 15.97 9.54 12.00
CA VAL A 139 15.03 10.67 11.93
C VAL A 139 15.13 11.36 10.57
N ASN A 140 13.99 11.49 9.88
CA ASN A 140 13.86 12.14 8.58
C ASN A 140 14.68 11.52 7.43
N VAL A 141 15.28 10.36 7.62
CA VAL A 141 15.99 9.66 6.55
C VAL A 141 14.97 8.78 5.79
N PRO A 142 14.82 8.95 4.47
CA PRO A 142 13.89 8.15 3.70
C PRO A 142 14.41 6.71 3.51
N VAL A 143 13.50 5.75 3.68
CA VAL A 143 13.70 4.36 3.27
C VAL A 143 12.95 4.17 1.97
N SER A 144 13.67 3.77 0.93
CA SER A 144 13.12 3.59 -0.41
C SER A 144 13.02 2.13 -0.77
N GLY A 145 12.03 1.78 -1.58
CA GLY A 145 11.83 0.44 -2.10
C GLY A 145 11.01 0.44 -3.39
N ARG A 146 10.80 -0.77 -3.89
CA ARG A 146 9.86 -1.05 -4.99
C ARG A 146 8.86 -2.09 -4.53
N VAL A 147 7.64 -1.92 -4.98
CA VAL A 147 6.55 -2.85 -4.68
C VAL A 147 6.82 -4.16 -5.42
N PRO A 148 6.83 -5.31 -4.71
CA PRO A 148 7.04 -6.62 -5.32
C PRO A 148 5.85 -7.03 -6.20
N ASP A 149 5.99 -8.17 -6.90
CA ASP A 149 4.93 -8.71 -7.77
C ASP A 149 3.64 -9.06 -7.01
N SER A 150 3.73 -9.28 -5.70
CA SER A 150 2.55 -9.46 -4.83
C SER A 150 1.67 -8.21 -4.74
N GLY A 151 2.17 -7.05 -5.16
CA GLY A 151 1.46 -5.78 -5.04
C GLY A 151 1.39 -5.22 -3.62
N THR A 152 2.07 -5.83 -2.65
CA THR A 152 1.92 -5.47 -1.23
C THR A 152 3.28 -5.25 -0.57
N VAL A 153 3.39 -4.18 0.21
CA VAL A 153 4.55 -3.88 1.06
C VAL A 153 4.08 -3.70 2.49
N ASP A 154 4.57 -4.57 3.38
CA ASP A 154 4.40 -4.38 4.81
C ASP A 154 5.28 -3.23 5.30
N LEU A 155 4.77 -2.44 6.23
CA LEU A 155 5.47 -1.31 6.84
C LEU A 155 5.74 -1.63 8.33
N PRO A 156 6.67 -2.58 8.62
CA PRO A 156 6.94 -2.99 9.98
C PRO A 156 7.63 -1.87 10.75
N LEU A 157 7.26 -1.72 12.03
CA LEU A 157 7.87 -0.77 12.93
C LEU A 157 8.14 -1.42 14.28
N TYR A 158 9.40 -1.41 14.68
CA TYR A 158 9.88 -1.95 15.94
C TYR A 158 10.55 -0.84 16.75
N GLY A 159 10.31 -0.83 18.05
CA GLY A 159 10.90 0.13 18.97
C GLY A 159 11.80 -0.53 19.99
N ARG A 160 12.77 0.23 20.51
CA ARG A 160 13.64 -0.16 21.58
C ARG A 160 14.02 1.03 22.46
N ILE A 161 13.91 0.82 23.77
CA ILE A 161 14.45 1.68 24.80
C ILE A 161 15.63 0.94 25.41
N GLU A 162 16.82 1.52 25.34
CA GLU A 162 18.00 0.96 26.02
C GLU A 162 17.96 1.25 27.52
N PRO A 163 18.64 0.44 28.35
CA PRO A 163 18.77 0.75 29.76
C PRO A 163 19.28 2.16 30.01
N LEU A 164 18.67 2.86 30.94
CA LEU A 164 19.00 4.24 31.27
C LEU A 164 19.99 4.33 32.44
N ALA A 165 20.90 5.28 32.37
CA ALA A 165 21.83 5.54 33.48
C ALA A 165 21.11 6.07 34.73
N GLN A 166 19.92 6.63 34.58
CA GLN A 166 19.10 7.17 35.68
C GLN A 166 17.67 6.65 35.55
N ILE A 167 17.09 6.24 36.67
CA ILE A 167 15.69 5.78 36.72
C ILE A 167 14.79 7.00 36.50
N PRO A 168 13.90 6.99 35.50
CA PRO A 168 12.96 8.08 35.29
C PRO A 168 11.92 8.11 36.40
N ARG A 169 11.25 9.24 36.57
CA ARG A 169 10.12 9.36 37.53
C ARG A 169 8.97 8.49 37.02
N ALA A 170 8.21 7.94 37.95
CA ALA A 170 6.97 7.24 37.61
C ALA A 170 5.96 8.18 36.93
N GLY A 171 5.27 7.68 35.90
CA GLY A 171 4.32 8.45 35.10
C GLY A 171 4.13 7.88 33.71
N GLY A 172 3.22 8.45 32.94
CA GLY A 172 3.06 8.21 31.53
C GLY A 172 4.12 8.97 30.73
N TYR A 173 4.64 8.32 29.70
CA TYR A 173 5.57 8.91 28.74
C TYR A 173 5.10 8.60 27.35
N SER A 174 4.96 9.61 26.50
CA SER A 174 4.43 9.48 25.15
C SER A 174 5.21 10.30 24.13
N ASP A 175 5.08 9.93 22.87
CA ASP A 175 5.50 10.70 21.72
C ASP A 175 4.53 10.47 20.56
N VAL A 176 4.46 11.39 19.62
CA VAL A 176 3.67 11.24 18.40
C VAL A 176 4.58 11.46 17.20
N LEU A 177 4.63 10.48 16.32
CA LEU A 177 5.44 10.47 15.12
C LEU A 177 4.60 10.74 13.88
N LYS A 178 5.15 11.52 12.96
CA LYS A 178 4.61 11.65 11.62
C LYS A 178 5.35 10.71 10.68
N VAL A 179 4.60 9.80 10.05
CA VAL A 179 5.08 8.93 8.97
C VAL A 179 4.61 9.52 7.64
N THR A 180 5.54 9.74 6.73
CA THR A 180 5.25 10.22 5.37
C THR A 180 5.57 9.10 4.39
N LEU A 181 4.58 8.72 3.59
CA LEU A 181 4.70 7.77 2.48
C LEU A 181 4.53 8.54 1.17
N THR A 182 5.39 8.25 0.20
CA THR A 182 5.31 8.79 -1.17
C THR A 182 5.52 7.66 -2.17
N TRP A 183 4.80 7.71 -3.30
CA TRP A 183 4.87 6.77 -4.41
C TRP A 183 4.68 7.45 -5.77
#